data_e9ea78cd38319a425a45a5b22f9dff7b
#
_entry.id   e9ea78cd38319a425a45a5b22f9dff7b
#
_cell.length_a   1.000
_cell.length_b   1.000
_cell.length_c   1.000
_cell.angle_alpha   90.00
_cell.angle_beta   90.00
_cell.angle_gamma   90.00
#
_symmetry.space_group_name_H-M   'P 1'
#
loop_
_entity.id
_entity.type
_entity.pdbx_description
1 polymer ?
#
loop_
_entity_poly.entity_id
_entity_poly.type
_entity_poly.pdbx_seq_one_letter_code
_entity_poly.pdbx_strand_id
1 'polypeptide(L)'
;LEQSLAALIEQAETENLRRVLAGVRSEIVAGFSLSVGLDRFPAAFPTLYRASVAAGEQSGELPQVMLQLADHLEQAGTLRRKTQQALIYPALVATVALLIVTALMVWVVPQVVGVFAQTRQTLPLLTRVMIQTSSFLQNWGWLVLILLSGTGLLFAWGLRLPAFRLSVDRFLLGLPVLGRHLRTLDATRFASTLSILVGSGVPLLAALDAGAKVVH
;
A
#
# COMPACT_ATOMS: atom_id res chain seq x y z
N LEU A 1 30.99 11.07 1.92
CA LEU A 1 30.05 9.99 2.23
C LEU A 1 29.86 9.84 3.75
N GLU A 2 30.96 9.72 4.52
CA GLU A 2 30.90 9.61 5.99
C GLU A 2 30.22 10.84 6.63
N GLN A 3 30.64 12.04 6.26
CA GLN A 3 30.05 13.29 6.77
C GLN A 3 28.57 13.42 6.41
N SER A 4 28.18 13.03 5.19
CA SER A 4 26.78 13.06 4.76
C SER A 4 25.90 12.09 5.58
N LEU A 5 26.42 10.90 5.89
CA LEU A 5 25.73 9.94 6.76
C LEU A 5 25.64 10.43 8.20
N ALA A 6 26.68 11.10 8.72
CA ALA A 6 26.63 11.70 10.05
C ALA A 6 25.52 12.77 10.14
N ALA A 7 25.42 13.64 9.15
CA ALA A 7 24.37 14.65 9.09
C ALA A 7 22.96 14.02 8.98
N LEU A 8 22.81 12.94 8.21
CA LEU A 8 21.54 12.21 8.11
C LEU A 8 21.14 11.51 9.41
N ILE A 9 22.12 11.01 10.19
CA ILE A 9 21.90 10.41 11.51
C ILE A 9 21.36 11.46 12.49
N GLU A 10 21.91 12.67 12.47
CA GLU A 10 21.44 13.78 13.31
C GLU A 10 20.02 14.23 12.96
N GLN A 11 19.67 14.21 11.67
CA GLN A 11 18.35 14.60 11.15
C GLN A 11 17.31 13.47 11.20
N ALA A 12 17.70 12.24 11.60
CA ALA A 12 16.81 11.10 11.61
C ALA A 12 15.69 11.26 12.65
N GLU A 13 14.44 11.31 12.19
CA GLU A 13 13.24 11.49 13.03
C GLU A 13 12.92 10.25 13.86
N THR A 14 13.31 9.06 13.42
CA THR A 14 12.99 7.80 14.09
C THR A 14 14.24 7.07 14.55
N GLU A 15 14.18 6.48 15.74
CA GLU A 15 15.29 5.71 16.32
C GLU A 15 15.68 4.51 15.44
N ASN A 16 14.72 3.92 14.73
CA ASN A 16 14.99 2.82 13.79
C ASN A 16 15.82 3.28 12.60
N LEU A 17 15.49 4.44 12.02
CA LEU A 17 16.23 5.03 10.91
C LEU A 17 17.65 5.40 11.36
N ARG A 18 17.79 6.02 12.54
CA ARG A 18 19.07 6.37 13.13
C ARG A 18 19.97 5.15 13.29
N ARG A 19 19.41 4.04 13.79
CA ARG A 19 20.16 2.78 13.97
C ARG A 19 20.64 2.19 12.65
N VAL A 20 19.78 2.19 11.64
CA VAL A 20 20.12 1.69 10.29
C VAL A 20 21.23 2.54 9.67
N LEU A 21 21.09 3.87 9.71
CA LEU A 21 22.11 4.79 9.16
C LEU A 21 23.45 4.69 9.92
N ALA A 22 23.40 4.56 11.24
CA ALA A 22 24.59 4.36 12.05
C ALA A 22 25.30 3.04 11.73
N GLY A 23 24.54 1.98 11.48
CA GLY A 23 25.07 0.70 11.05
C GLY A 23 25.75 0.79 9.66
N VAL A 24 25.13 1.43 8.70
CA VAL A 24 25.73 1.68 7.38
C VAL A 24 27.01 2.51 7.51
N ARG A 25 26.98 3.59 8.32
CA ARG A 25 28.16 4.40 8.58
C ARG A 25 29.31 3.58 9.19
N SER A 26 29.00 2.70 10.14
CA SER A 26 30.01 1.84 10.76
C SER A 26 30.74 0.93 9.75
N GLU A 27 30.02 0.37 8.78
CA GLU A 27 30.62 -0.44 7.69
C GLU A 27 31.55 0.41 6.81
N ILE A 28 31.16 1.64 6.50
CA ILE A 28 31.97 2.56 5.69
C ILE A 28 33.24 2.97 6.42
N VAL A 29 33.14 3.27 7.73
CA VAL A 29 34.31 3.60 8.57
C VAL A 29 35.25 2.40 8.70
N ALA A 30 34.72 1.17 8.69
CA ALA A 30 35.49 -0.06 8.65
C ALA A 30 36.16 -0.34 7.28
N GLY A 31 35.93 0.51 6.28
CA GLY A 31 36.56 0.43 4.95
C GLY A 31 35.75 -0.37 3.93
N PHE A 32 34.53 -0.80 4.26
CA PHE A 32 33.64 -1.45 3.29
C PHE A 32 32.95 -0.45 2.35
N SER A 33 32.51 -0.91 1.20
CA SER A 33 31.76 -0.09 0.25
C SER A 33 30.35 0.22 0.78
N LEU A 34 29.73 1.28 0.25
CA LEU A 34 28.36 1.68 0.62
C LEU A 34 27.37 0.56 0.29
N SER A 35 27.52 -0.10 -0.86
CA SER A 35 26.68 -1.23 -1.28
C SER A 35 26.72 -2.38 -0.27
N VAL A 36 27.90 -2.73 0.26
CA VAL A 36 28.06 -3.75 1.32
C VAL A 36 27.38 -3.28 2.61
N GLY A 37 27.54 -2.01 2.98
CA GLY A 37 26.84 -1.42 4.14
C GLY A 37 25.31 -1.51 4.02
N LEU A 38 24.76 -1.24 2.84
CA LEU A 38 23.31 -1.33 2.58
C LEU A 38 22.81 -2.79 2.58
N ASP A 39 23.63 -3.75 2.14
CA ASP A 39 23.28 -5.18 2.12
C ASP A 39 23.07 -5.78 3.52
N ARG A 40 23.60 -5.15 4.57
CA ARG A 40 23.34 -5.54 5.95
C ARG A 40 21.90 -5.25 6.41
N PHE A 41 21.21 -4.35 5.69
CA PHE A 41 19.86 -3.90 6.04
C PHE A 41 18.85 -4.10 4.89
N PRO A 42 18.60 -5.36 4.45
CA PRO A 42 17.76 -5.65 3.30
C PRO A 42 16.29 -5.26 3.49
N ALA A 43 15.83 -5.18 4.74
CA ALA A 43 14.49 -4.72 5.06
C ALA A 43 14.30 -3.20 4.89
N ALA A 44 15.39 -2.41 5.05
CA ALA A 44 15.37 -0.97 4.86
C ALA A 44 15.69 -0.57 3.41
N PHE A 45 16.55 -1.34 2.73
CA PHE A 45 17.02 -1.05 1.38
C PHE A 45 16.67 -2.19 0.44
N PRO A 46 15.59 -2.05 -0.38
CA PRO A 46 15.21 -3.01 -1.40
C PRO A 46 16.33 -3.31 -2.40
N THR A 47 16.24 -4.45 -3.08
CA THR A 47 17.27 -4.95 -4.01
C THR A 47 17.62 -3.94 -5.10
N LEU A 48 16.62 -3.19 -5.62
CA LEU A 48 16.85 -2.13 -6.60
C LEU A 48 17.88 -1.10 -6.11
N TYR A 49 17.70 -0.56 -4.90
CA TYR A 49 18.62 0.47 -4.38
C TYR A 49 20.03 -0.06 -4.17
N ARG A 50 20.14 -1.25 -3.59
CA ARG A 50 21.44 -1.89 -3.34
C ARG A 50 22.19 -2.19 -4.64
N ALA A 51 21.49 -2.73 -5.65
CA ALA A 51 22.06 -3.00 -6.96
C ALA A 51 22.49 -1.72 -7.69
N SER A 52 21.67 -0.66 -7.65
CA SER A 52 22.01 0.63 -8.27
C SER A 52 23.22 1.28 -7.59
N VAL A 53 23.29 1.26 -6.26
CA VAL A 53 24.42 1.81 -5.51
C VAL A 53 25.70 1.02 -5.82
N ALA A 54 25.64 -0.32 -5.85
CA ALA A 54 26.78 -1.16 -6.20
C ALA A 54 27.33 -0.84 -7.60
N ALA A 55 26.43 -0.63 -8.56
CA ALA A 55 26.83 -0.23 -9.91
C ALA A 55 27.46 1.17 -9.95
N GLY A 56 26.85 2.13 -9.26
CA GLY A 56 27.38 3.50 -9.16
C GLY A 56 28.75 3.56 -8.46
N GLU A 57 29.01 2.69 -7.49
CA GLU A 57 30.33 2.56 -6.88
C GLU A 57 31.37 1.98 -7.86
N GLN A 58 30.98 0.96 -8.62
CA GLN A 58 31.88 0.33 -9.60
C GLN A 58 32.19 1.24 -10.78
N SER A 59 31.23 2.03 -11.24
CA SER A 59 31.43 2.99 -12.37
C SER A 59 32.04 4.32 -11.92
N GLY A 60 32.08 4.62 -10.61
CA GLY A 60 32.49 5.92 -10.08
C GLY A 60 31.40 7.01 -10.19
N GLU A 61 30.18 6.66 -10.64
CA GLU A 61 29.06 7.59 -10.87
C GLU A 61 28.05 7.58 -9.72
N LEU A 62 28.48 7.27 -8.50
CA LEU A 62 27.61 7.20 -7.32
C LEU A 62 26.73 8.44 -7.11
N PRO A 63 27.22 9.71 -7.29
CA PRO A 63 26.37 10.87 -7.16
C PRO A 63 25.18 10.89 -8.10
N GLN A 64 25.38 10.52 -9.36
CA GLN A 64 24.33 10.48 -10.37
C GLN A 64 23.28 9.40 -10.06
N VAL A 65 23.74 8.23 -9.64
CA VAL A 65 22.84 7.13 -9.20
C VAL A 65 22.00 7.55 -7.99
N MET A 66 22.61 8.22 -7.01
CA MET A 66 21.89 8.71 -5.83
C MET A 66 20.81 9.74 -6.17
N LEU A 67 21.09 10.63 -7.14
CA LEU A 67 20.09 11.59 -7.65
C LEU A 67 18.93 10.87 -8.35
N GLN A 68 19.22 9.91 -9.23
CA GLN A 68 18.17 9.13 -9.91
C GLN A 68 17.30 8.35 -8.92
N LEU A 69 17.90 7.76 -7.89
CA LEU A 69 17.17 7.08 -6.83
C LEU A 69 16.29 8.05 -6.00
N ALA A 70 16.81 9.24 -5.70
CA ALA A 70 16.07 10.28 -4.99
C ALA A 70 14.84 10.73 -5.81
N ASP A 71 15.03 11.03 -7.11
CA ASP A 71 13.95 11.40 -8.02
C ASP A 71 12.87 10.31 -8.11
N HIS A 72 13.31 9.05 -8.21
CA HIS A 72 12.39 7.90 -8.24
C HIS A 72 11.56 7.79 -6.96
N LEU A 73 12.19 7.95 -5.79
CA LEU A 73 11.52 7.93 -4.49
C LEU A 73 10.53 9.09 -4.33
N GLU A 74 10.92 10.28 -4.77
CA GLU A 74 10.07 11.48 -4.70
C GLU A 74 8.82 11.32 -5.59
N GLN A 75 9.00 10.84 -6.82
CA GLN A 75 7.89 10.56 -7.74
C GLN A 75 6.95 9.51 -7.17
N ALA A 76 7.49 8.40 -6.65
CA ALA A 76 6.70 7.33 -6.02
C ALA A 76 5.94 7.85 -4.78
N GLY A 77 6.60 8.65 -3.95
CA GLY A 77 6.02 9.28 -2.77
C GLY A 77 4.88 10.25 -3.12
N THR A 78 5.10 11.08 -4.14
CA THR A 78 4.12 12.06 -4.64
C THR A 78 2.89 11.34 -5.18
N LEU A 79 3.07 10.30 -5.96
CA LEU A 79 1.97 9.50 -6.51
C LEU A 79 1.14 8.86 -5.39
N ARG A 80 1.80 8.28 -4.41
CA ARG A 80 1.14 7.67 -3.24
C ARG A 80 0.33 8.71 -2.44
N ARG A 81 0.90 9.89 -2.19
CA ARG A 81 0.20 10.98 -1.49
C ARG A 81 -1.02 11.46 -2.27
N LYS A 82 -0.90 11.68 -3.59
CA LYS A 82 -2.02 12.05 -4.46
C LYS A 82 -3.14 11.01 -4.43
N THR A 83 -2.80 9.73 -4.50
CA THR A 83 -3.79 8.64 -4.43
C THR A 83 -4.49 8.61 -3.08
N GLN A 84 -3.75 8.74 -1.97
CA GLN A 84 -4.34 8.80 -0.64
C GLN A 84 -5.28 9.99 -0.47
N GLN A 85 -4.87 11.19 -0.92
CA GLN A 85 -5.70 12.40 -0.88
C GLN A 85 -6.96 12.25 -1.71
N ALA A 86 -6.85 11.65 -2.91
CA ALA A 86 -8.02 11.39 -3.77
C ALA A 86 -9.03 10.42 -3.15
N LEU A 87 -8.61 9.52 -2.27
CA LEU A 87 -9.47 8.56 -1.58
C LEU A 87 -10.13 9.12 -0.31
N ILE A 88 -9.56 10.15 0.31
CA ILE A 88 -10.09 10.72 1.57
C ILE A 88 -11.51 11.27 1.36
N TYR A 89 -11.73 12.04 0.29
CA TYR A 89 -13.03 12.65 0.03
C TYR A 89 -14.14 11.61 -0.22
N PRO A 90 -13.99 10.64 -1.13
CA PRO A 90 -14.99 9.57 -1.29
C PRO A 90 -15.23 8.76 0.00
N ALA A 91 -14.18 8.46 0.76
CA ALA A 91 -14.32 7.73 2.02
C ALA A 91 -15.13 8.53 3.05
N LEU A 92 -14.86 9.83 3.18
CA LEU A 92 -15.60 10.71 4.09
C LEU A 92 -17.08 10.79 3.70
N VAL A 93 -17.38 11.06 2.42
CA VAL A 93 -18.75 11.16 1.92
C VAL A 93 -19.50 9.84 2.10
N ALA A 94 -18.86 8.71 1.75
CA ALA A 94 -19.47 7.40 1.92
C ALA A 94 -19.76 7.08 3.40
N THR A 95 -18.86 7.44 4.31
CA THR A 95 -19.04 7.25 5.75
C THR A 95 -20.21 8.09 6.29
N VAL A 96 -20.27 9.37 5.94
CA VAL A 96 -21.35 10.25 6.35
C VAL A 96 -22.68 9.78 5.78
N ALA A 97 -22.73 9.43 4.50
CA ALA A 97 -23.94 8.91 3.87
C ALA A 97 -24.43 7.61 4.55
N LEU A 98 -23.51 6.69 4.85
CA LEU A 98 -23.82 5.44 5.54
C LEU A 98 -24.36 5.71 6.97
N LEU A 99 -23.78 6.65 7.70
CA LEU A 99 -24.25 7.05 9.03
C LEU A 99 -25.65 7.63 8.95
N ILE A 100 -25.94 8.52 8.01
CA ILE A 100 -27.27 9.12 7.85
C ILE A 100 -28.30 8.04 7.49
N VAL A 101 -28.01 7.18 6.51
CA VAL A 101 -28.91 6.10 6.11
C VAL A 101 -29.17 5.15 7.29
N THR A 102 -28.15 4.78 8.04
CA THR A 102 -28.28 3.93 9.23
C THR A 102 -29.14 4.61 10.30
N ALA A 103 -28.90 5.87 10.58
CA ALA A 103 -29.70 6.63 11.56
C ALA A 103 -31.19 6.71 11.15
N LEU A 104 -31.46 6.98 9.88
CA LEU A 104 -32.82 7.00 9.34
C LEU A 104 -33.49 5.63 9.44
N MET A 105 -32.77 4.56 9.11
CA MET A 105 -33.29 3.19 9.21
C MET A 105 -33.57 2.76 10.64
N VAL A 106 -32.73 3.19 11.60
CA VAL A 106 -32.87 2.79 13.01
C VAL A 106 -33.93 3.63 13.74
N TRP A 107 -34.04 4.93 13.44
CA TRP A 107 -34.92 5.83 14.22
C TRP A 107 -36.16 6.23 13.45
N VAL A 108 -36.09 6.60 12.19
CA VAL A 108 -37.23 7.18 11.46
C VAL A 108 -38.15 6.10 10.91
N VAL A 109 -37.61 5.06 10.33
CA VAL A 109 -38.40 3.97 9.72
C VAL A 109 -39.35 3.33 10.73
N PRO A 110 -38.96 2.98 11.97
CA PRO A 110 -39.91 2.43 12.98
C PRO A 110 -41.02 3.38 13.34
N GLN A 111 -40.78 4.69 13.44
CA GLN A 111 -41.79 5.68 13.76
C GLN A 111 -42.87 5.78 12.66
N VAL A 112 -42.44 5.81 11.41
CA VAL A 112 -43.34 5.82 10.25
C VAL A 112 -44.19 4.56 10.18
N VAL A 113 -43.59 3.41 10.43
CA VAL A 113 -44.26 2.10 10.43
C VAL A 113 -45.32 2.05 11.55
N GLY A 114 -45.04 2.59 12.75
CA GLY A 114 -45.99 2.66 13.87
C GLY A 114 -47.29 3.39 13.51
N VAL A 115 -47.21 4.45 12.72
CA VAL A 115 -48.38 5.19 12.21
C VAL A 115 -49.21 4.35 11.23
N PHE A 116 -48.58 3.62 10.32
CA PHE A 116 -49.31 2.75 9.38
C PHE A 116 -49.91 1.51 10.03
N ALA A 117 -49.31 0.99 11.09
CA ALA A 117 -49.88 -0.15 11.82
C ALA A 117 -51.22 0.16 12.45
N GLN A 118 -51.46 1.43 12.81
CA GLN A 118 -52.73 1.88 13.41
C GLN A 118 -53.85 2.01 12.35
N THR A 119 -53.53 2.19 11.08
CA THR A 119 -54.52 2.42 10.00
C THR A 119 -54.99 1.13 9.29
N ARG A 120 -54.52 -0.06 9.70
CA ARG A 120 -54.90 -1.40 9.14
C ARG A 120 -54.76 -1.50 7.62
N GLN A 121 -53.96 -0.64 6.98
CA GLN A 121 -53.73 -0.70 5.53
C GLN A 121 -52.62 -1.70 5.17
N THR A 122 -52.78 -2.39 4.06
CA THR A 122 -51.76 -3.30 3.55
C THR A 122 -50.56 -2.50 3.10
N LEU A 123 -49.42 -2.73 3.76
CA LEU A 123 -48.16 -2.05 3.44
C LEU A 123 -47.65 -2.41 2.04
N PRO A 124 -47.25 -1.45 1.22
CA PRO A 124 -46.57 -1.69 -0.08
C PRO A 124 -45.33 -2.56 0.09
N LEU A 125 -45.01 -3.35 -0.93
CA LEU A 125 -43.85 -4.27 -0.90
C LEU A 125 -42.55 -3.58 -0.52
N LEU A 126 -42.31 -2.36 -1.03
CA LEU A 126 -41.12 -1.58 -0.74
C LEU A 126 -41.00 -1.24 0.75
N THR A 127 -42.10 -0.82 1.37
CA THR A 127 -42.14 -0.51 2.81
C THR A 127 -41.87 -1.74 3.68
N ARG A 128 -42.37 -2.92 3.25
CA ARG A 128 -42.11 -4.18 3.95
C ARG A 128 -40.64 -4.59 3.89
N VAL A 129 -39.97 -4.42 2.76
CA VAL A 129 -38.54 -4.67 2.63
C VAL A 129 -37.73 -3.69 3.50
N MET A 130 -38.10 -2.41 3.51
CA MET A 130 -37.44 -1.43 4.37
C MET A 130 -37.56 -1.77 5.86
N ILE A 131 -38.73 -2.23 6.30
CA ILE A 131 -38.97 -2.67 7.69
C ILE A 131 -38.09 -3.86 8.04
N GLN A 132 -38.05 -4.87 7.17
CA GLN A 132 -37.19 -6.05 7.39
C GLN A 132 -35.72 -5.69 7.45
N THR A 133 -35.24 -4.80 6.57
CA THR A 133 -33.87 -4.32 6.59
C THR A 133 -33.58 -3.51 7.86
N SER A 134 -34.50 -2.64 8.29
CA SER A 134 -34.37 -1.86 9.52
C SER A 134 -34.32 -2.77 10.75
N SER A 135 -35.22 -3.74 10.88
CA SER A 135 -35.23 -4.69 12.00
C SER A 135 -33.98 -5.58 12.01
N PHE A 136 -33.51 -6.00 10.85
CA PHE A 136 -32.25 -6.71 10.71
C PHE A 136 -31.07 -5.86 11.21
N LEU A 137 -31.01 -4.58 10.79
CA LEU A 137 -29.93 -3.66 11.19
C LEU A 137 -29.95 -3.39 12.70
N GLN A 138 -31.15 -3.24 13.29
CA GLN A 138 -31.30 -3.00 14.73
C GLN A 138 -30.86 -4.21 15.57
N ASN A 139 -31.26 -5.41 15.16
CA ASN A 139 -30.99 -6.63 15.92
C ASN A 139 -29.61 -7.22 15.65
N TRP A 140 -29.13 -7.14 14.40
CA TRP A 140 -27.91 -7.80 13.93
C TRP A 140 -26.84 -6.83 13.42
N GLY A 141 -27.09 -5.52 13.42
CA GLY A 141 -26.15 -4.52 12.86
C GLY A 141 -24.77 -4.55 13.55
N TRP A 142 -24.74 -4.74 14.88
CA TRP A 142 -23.50 -4.89 15.63
C TRP A 142 -22.72 -6.15 15.22
N LEU A 143 -23.43 -7.24 14.93
CA LEU A 143 -22.83 -8.51 14.48
C LEU A 143 -22.29 -8.40 13.05
N VAL A 144 -22.99 -7.66 12.18
CA VAL A 144 -22.50 -7.35 10.82
C VAL A 144 -21.21 -6.51 10.89
N LEU A 145 -21.16 -5.51 11.78
CA LEU A 145 -19.95 -4.70 12.01
C LEU A 145 -18.77 -5.55 12.51
N ILE A 146 -19.00 -6.43 13.47
CA ILE A 146 -17.96 -7.35 13.97
C ILE A 146 -17.51 -8.31 12.86
N LEU A 147 -18.44 -8.86 12.08
CA LEU A 147 -18.13 -9.78 11.00
C LEU A 147 -17.31 -9.09 9.90
N LEU A 148 -17.70 -7.87 9.49
CA LEU A 148 -16.96 -7.08 8.48
C LEU A 148 -15.57 -6.70 8.97
N SER A 149 -15.45 -6.21 10.20
CA SER A 149 -14.14 -5.86 10.77
C SER A 149 -13.27 -7.10 11.01
N GLY A 150 -13.85 -8.18 11.49
CA GLY A 150 -13.18 -9.46 11.68
C GLY A 150 -12.69 -10.06 10.35
N THR A 151 -13.55 -10.07 9.34
CA THR A 151 -13.18 -10.54 7.99
C THR A 151 -12.10 -9.66 7.37
N GLY A 152 -12.20 -8.32 7.53
CA GLY A 152 -11.17 -7.40 7.06
C GLY A 152 -9.82 -7.62 7.74
N LEU A 153 -9.81 -7.84 9.06
CA LEU A 153 -8.61 -8.17 9.83
C LEU A 153 -8.02 -9.53 9.44
N LEU A 154 -8.85 -10.56 9.29
CA LEU A 154 -8.42 -11.89 8.86
C LEU A 154 -7.85 -11.86 7.43
N PHE A 155 -8.49 -11.10 6.53
CA PHE A 155 -7.99 -10.91 5.17
C PHE A 155 -6.64 -10.18 5.17
N ALA A 156 -6.51 -9.08 5.94
CA ALA A 156 -5.25 -8.35 6.08
C ALA A 156 -4.13 -9.21 6.71
N TRP A 157 -4.50 -10.09 7.65
CA TRP A 157 -3.56 -11.05 8.22
C TRP A 157 -3.19 -12.17 7.24
N GLY A 158 -4.16 -12.68 6.50
CA GLY A 158 -3.96 -13.68 5.44
C GLY A 158 -3.00 -13.20 4.35
N LEU A 159 -3.06 -11.91 3.96
CA LEU A 159 -2.13 -11.31 2.99
C LEU A 159 -0.66 -11.29 3.45
N ARG A 160 -0.39 -11.52 4.75
CA ARG A 160 0.97 -11.69 5.27
C ARG A 160 1.53 -13.10 5.03
N LEU A 161 0.65 -14.08 4.75
CA LEU A 161 1.03 -15.44 4.43
C LEU A 161 1.35 -15.55 2.93
N PRO A 162 2.57 -15.97 2.53
CA PRO A 162 2.98 -15.97 1.12
C PRO A 162 2.10 -16.84 0.23
N ALA A 163 1.62 -17.98 0.72
CA ALA A 163 0.74 -18.88 -0.03
C ALA A 163 -0.64 -18.26 -0.32
N PHE A 164 -1.21 -17.55 0.65
CA PHE A 164 -2.51 -16.88 0.49
C PHE A 164 -2.38 -15.68 -0.45
N ARG A 165 -1.31 -14.89 -0.32
CA ARG A 165 -1.00 -13.77 -1.21
C ARG A 165 -0.90 -14.23 -2.67
N LEU A 166 -0.17 -15.30 -2.96
CA LEU A 166 -0.06 -15.88 -4.31
C LEU A 166 -1.43 -16.30 -4.88
N SER A 167 -2.33 -16.82 -4.05
CA SER A 167 -3.67 -17.22 -4.50
C SER A 167 -4.52 -16.00 -4.84
N VAL A 168 -4.45 -14.95 -4.03
CA VAL A 168 -5.14 -13.67 -4.26
C VAL A 168 -4.59 -12.99 -5.52
N ASP A 169 -3.27 -12.95 -5.70
CA ASP A 169 -2.63 -12.36 -6.87
C ASP A 169 -3.02 -13.10 -8.16
N ARG A 170 -3.05 -14.44 -8.13
CA ARG A 170 -3.56 -15.24 -9.26
C ARG A 170 -5.02 -14.94 -9.59
N PHE A 171 -5.86 -14.82 -8.58
CA PHE A 171 -7.28 -14.50 -8.78
C PHE A 171 -7.44 -13.08 -9.37
N LEU A 172 -6.73 -12.08 -8.85
CA LEU A 172 -6.75 -10.71 -9.34
C LEU A 172 -6.23 -10.60 -10.78
N LEU A 173 -5.14 -11.32 -11.11
CA LEU A 173 -4.60 -11.37 -12.47
C LEU A 173 -5.52 -12.09 -13.47
N GLY A 174 -6.40 -12.97 -12.98
CA GLY A 174 -7.43 -13.66 -13.79
C GLY A 174 -8.62 -12.78 -14.16
N LEU A 175 -8.83 -11.66 -13.47
CA LEU A 175 -9.94 -10.75 -13.76
C LEU A 175 -9.66 -9.92 -15.03
N PRO A 176 -10.63 -9.84 -15.98
CA PRO A 176 -10.38 -9.25 -17.31
C PRO A 176 -10.02 -7.77 -17.30
N VAL A 177 -10.49 -7.00 -16.31
CA VAL A 177 -10.21 -5.56 -16.18
C VAL A 177 -9.01 -5.31 -15.26
N LEU A 178 -9.04 -5.88 -14.06
CA LEU A 178 -7.98 -5.72 -13.04
C LEU A 178 -6.67 -6.38 -13.47
N GLY A 179 -6.73 -7.58 -14.06
CA GLY A 179 -5.53 -8.29 -14.50
C GLY A 179 -4.77 -7.55 -15.60
N ARG A 180 -5.46 -6.89 -16.53
CA ARG A 180 -4.79 -6.04 -17.53
C ARG A 180 -4.09 -4.84 -16.89
N HIS A 181 -4.73 -4.19 -15.94
CA HIS A 181 -4.16 -3.04 -15.22
C HIS A 181 -2.94 -3.42 -14.38
N LEU A 182 -3.03 -4.53 -13.64
CA LEU A 182 -1.93 -5.05 -12.83
C LEU A 182 -0.72 -5.43 -13.69
N ARG A 183 -0.93 -6.14 -14.80
CA ARG A 183 0.16 -6.46 -15.75
C ARG A 183 0.82 -5.21 -16.33
N THR A 184 0.04 -4.16 -16.65
CA THR A 184 0.60 -2.90 -17.13
C THR A 184 1.43 -2.23 -16.04
N LEU A 185 0.98 -2.23 -14.79
CA LEU A 185 1.73 -1.68 -13.65
C LEU A 185 3.03 -2.45 -13.42
N ASP A 186 2.99 -3.78 -13.46
CA ASP A 186 4.19 -4.61 -13.30
C ASP A 186 5.18 -4.43 -14.46
N ALA A 187 4.68 -4.35 -15.70
CA ALA A 187 5.51 -4.03 -16.87
C ALA A 187 6.16 -2.64 -16.75
N THR A 188 5.42 -1.65 -16.26
CA THR A 188 5.94 -0.30 -16.02
C THR A 188 7.02 -0.29 -14.94
N ARG A 189 6.80 -1.01 -13.83
CA ARG A 189 7.79 -1.17 -12.76
C ARG A 189 9.05 -1.85 -13.26
N PHE A 190 8.90 -2.94 -14.00
CA PHE A 190 10.02 -3.64 -14.63
C PHE A 190 10.82 -2.73 -15.56
N ALA A 191 10.14 -2.04 -16.48
CA ALA A 191 10.79 -1.14 -17.43
C ALA A 191 11.49 0.04 -16.72
N SER A 192 10.87 0.62 -15.69
CA SER A 192 11.46 1.69 -14.89
C SER A 192 12.71 1.21 -14.13
N THR A 193 12.62 0.03 -13.48
CA THR A 193 13.77 -0.59 -12.80
C THR A 193 14.91 -0.87 -13.76
N LEU A 194 14.60 -1.45 -14.91
CA LEU A 194 15.60 -1.74 -15.94
C LEU A 194 16.26 -0.46 -16.48
N SER A 195 15.46 0.59 -16.72
CA SER A 195 15.96 1.90 -17.17
C SER A 195 16.92 2.52 -16.16
N ILE A 196 16.59 2.48 -14.87
CA ILE A 196 17.45 3.01 -13.80
C ILE A 196 18.76 2.20 -13.73
N LEU A 197 18.68 0.87 -13.72
CA LEU A 197 19.85 0.01 -13.59
C LEU A 197 20.78 0.13 -14.80
N VAL A 198 20.25 0.09 -16.02
CA VAL A 198 21.04 0.23 -17.26
C VAL A 198 21.60 1.65 -17.37
N GLY A 199 20.81 2.68 -17.04
CA GLY A 199 21.26 4.07 -17.00
C GLY A 199 22.35 4.33 -15.95
N SER A 200 22.43 3.49 -14.92
CA SER A 200 23.49 3.52 -13.89
C SER A 200 24.70 2.65 -14.23
N GLY A 201 24.80 2.13 -15.48
CA GLY A 201 25.96 1.34 -15.92
C GLY A 201 25.95 -0.12 -15.46
N VAL A 202 24.84 -0.63 -14.88
CA VAL A 202 24.72 -2.06 -14.52
C VAL A 202 24.70 -2.91 -15.78
N PRO A 203 25.51 -4.00 -15.87
CA PRO A 203 25.45 -4.92 -16.97
C PRO A 203 24.02 -5.45 -17.20
N LEU A 204 23.58 -5.49 -18.45
CA LEU A 204 22.19 -5.81 -18.83
C LEU A 204 21.68 -7.11 -18.20
N LEU A 205 22.50 -8.15 -18.12
CA LEU A 205 22.12 -9.43 -17.50
C LEU A 205 21.81 -9.29 -16.00
N ALA A 206 22.64 -8.52 -15.28
CA ALA A 206 22.41 -8.27 -13.85
C ALA A 206 21.19 -7.36 -13.63
N ALA A 207 20.97 -6.38 -14.51
CA ALA A 207 19.81 -5.51 -14.50
C ALA A 207 18.51 -6.29 -14.75
N LEU A 208 18.51 -7.27 -15.65
CA LEU A 208 17.37 -8.16 -15.91
C LEU A 208 17.06 -9.06 -14.72
N ASP A 209 18.07 -9.65 -14.07
CA ASP A 209 17.87 -10.48 -12.86
C ASP A 209 17.33 -9.66 -11.70
N ALA A 210 17.84 -8.45 -11.49
CA ALA A 210 17.33 -7.54 -10.46
C ALA A 210 15.90 -7.07 -10.78
N GLY A 211 15.61 -6.76 -12.03
CA GLY A 211 14.27 -6.38 -12.50
C GLY A 211 13.25 -7.50 -12.33
N ALA A 212 13.64 -8.75 -12.62
CA ALA A 212 12.77 -9.92 -12.44
C ALA A 212 12.36 -10.12 -10.97
N LYS A 213 13.17 -9.72 -10.00
CA LYS A 213 12.87 -9.81 -8.55
C LYS A 213 11.93 -8.70 -8.06
N VAL A 214 11.69 -7.68 -8.85
CA VAL A 214 10.78 -6.55 -8.52
C VAL A 214 9.35 -6.81 -9.01
N VAL A 215 9.20 -7.67 -10.02
CA VAL A 215 7.91 -8.12 -10.54
C VAL A 215 7.41 -9.28 -9.68
N HIS A 216 6.19 -9.18 -9.23
CA HIS A 216 5.54 -10.17 -8.34
C HIS A 216 4.86 -11.29 -9.12
#